data_615e50c86a9c2195b64c0fa94817ad6f
#
_entry.id   615e50c86a9c2195b64c0fa94817ad6f
#
_cell.length_a   1.000
_cell.length_b   1.000
_cell.length_c   1.000
_cell.angle_alpha   90.00
_cell.angle_beta   90.00
_cell.angle_gamma   90.00
#
_symmetry.space_group_name_H-M   'P 1'
#
loop_
_entity.id
_entity.type
_entity.pdbx_description
1 polymer ?
#
loop_
_entity_poly.entity_id
_entity_poly.type
_entity_poly.pdbx_seq_one_letter_code
_entity_poly.pdbx_strand_id
1 'polypeptide(L)'
;MVLTFFPASKAEPKIMLPRLYLRPPVRGDWKEWAELRAVSRDFLAPWEPLWPDDALTRSAYRRRLAAYSEDWARDHGYAFFIFRRQDDALVGGITLANVRRGVAQTCSFGYWIGRPYSRNGFMTEAVHGGCTFAFDEMNLHRV
;
A
#
# COMPACT_ATOMS: atom_id res chain seq x y z
N MET A 1 -12.28 -8.84 10.21
CA MET A 1 -11.07 -8.03 9.99
C MET A 1 -10.63 -7.41 11.31
N VAL A 2 -9.35 -7.43 11.58
CA VAL A 2 -8.78 -6.80 12.77
C VAL A 2 -7.83 -5.71 12.31
N LEU A 3 -8.04 -4.50 12.81
CA LEU A 3 -7.17 -3.37 12.58
C LEU A 3 -6.41 -3.10 13.88
N THR A 4 -5.08 -3.10 13.80
CA THR A 4 -4.23 -2.92 14.97
C THR A 4 -3.30 -1.74 14.78
N PHE A 5 -3.38 -0.76 15.67
CA PHE A 5 -2.45 0.35 15.77
C PHE A 5 -1.65 0.25 17.06
N PHE A 6 -0.33 0.44 16.94
CA PHE A 6 0.58 0.44 18.09
C PHE A 6 1.22 1.82 18.16
N PRO A 7 0.63 2.76 18.92
CA PRO A 7 0.99 4.18 18.80
C PRO A 7 2.35 4.57 19.38
N ALA A 8 2.96 3.76 20.17
CA ALA A 8 4.17 4.17 20.87
C ALA A 8 5.34 3.21 20.73
N SER A 9 5.18 2.11 20.04
CA SER A 9 6.24 1.14 19.86
C SER A 9 6.73 1.16 18.42
N LYS A 10 7.85 0.52 18.18
CA LYS A 10 8.37 0.29 16.84
C LYS A 10 7.48 -0.64 16.00
N ALA A 11 6.31 -1.01 16.49
CA ALA A 11 5.40 -1.88 15.79
C ALA A 11 4.67 -1.11 14.71
N GLU A 12 4.62 -1.67 13.51
CA GLU A 12 3.99 -1.08 12.35
C GLU A 12 2.47 -1.23 12.43
N PRO A 13 1.69 -0.23 11.98
CA PRO A 13 0.25 -0.41 11.81
C PRO A 13 -0.02 -1.56 10.84
N LYS A 14 -0.91 -2.48 11.23
CA LYS A 14 -1.29 -3.62 10.38
C LYS A 14 -2.79 -3.71 10.25
N ILE A 15 -3.25 -4.00 9.04
CA ILE A 15 -4.64 -4.33 8.76
C ILE A 15 -4.68 -5.82 8.45
N MET A 16 -5.32 -6.60 9.30
CA MET A 16 -5.40 -8.05 9.15
C MET A 16 -6.68 -8.43 8.42
N LEU A 17 -6.54 -9.21 7.35
CA LEU A 17 -7.63 -9.69 6.50
C LEU A 17 -7.62 -11.22 6.47
N PRO A 18 -8.64 -11.88 5.88
CA PRO A 18 -8.67 -13.35 5.90
C PRO A 18 -7.43 -14.02 5.30
N ARG A 19 -6.96 -13.57 4.15
CA ARG A 19 -5.79 -14.16 3.47
C ARG A 19 -4.58 -13.25 3.41
N LEU A 20 -4.76 -11.96 3.72
CA LEU A 20 -3.77 -10.91 3.54
C LEU A 20 -3.55 -10.14 4.83
N TYR A 21 -2.47 -9.39 4.87
CA TYR A 21 -2.34 -8.28 5.79
C TYR A 21 -1.69 -7.10 5.07
N LEU A 22 -2.04 -5.91 5.51
CA LEU A 22 -1.48 -4.66 4.98
C LEU A 22 -0.62 -4.03 6.06
N ARG A 23 0.55 -3.56 5.69
CA ARG A 23 1.39 -2.74 6.58
C ARG A 23 2.18 -1.73 5.76
N PRO A 24 2.64 -0.62 6.39
CA PRO A 24 3.47 0.33 5.67
C PRO A 24 4.76 -0.31 5.17
N PRO A 25 5.27 0.15 4.00
CA PRO A 25 6.56 -0.30 3.50
C PRO A 25 7.71 0.07 4.45
N VAL A 26 8.69 -0.80 4.54
CA VAL A 26 9.93 -0.53 5.29
C VAL A 26 11.14 -0.75 4.39
N ARG A 27 12.32 -0.32 4.86
CA ARG A 27 13.58 -0.44 4.09
C ARG A 27 13.86 -1.86 3.64
N GLY A 28 13.62 -2.83 4.50
CA GLY A 28 13.89 -4.24 4.22
C GLY A 28 13.06 -4.84 3.11
N ASP A 29 11.98 -4.17 2.69
CA ASP A 29 11.10 -4.67 1.63
C ASP A 29 11.63 -4.40 0.23
N TRP A 30 12.68 -3.59 0.06
CA TRP A 30 13.14 -3.15 -1.27
C TRP A 30 13.39 -4.29 -2.23
N LYS A 31 14.10 -5.32 -1.81
CA LYS A 31 14.50 -6.41 -2.70
C LYS A 31 13.29 -7.15 -3.25
N GLU A 32 12.39 -7.54 -2.39
CA GLU A 32 11.17 -8.26 -2.76
C GLU A 32 10.25 -7.39 -3.62
N TRP A 33 10.10 -6.12 -3.25
CA TRP A 33 9.36 -5.14 -4.02
C TRP A 33 9.93 -4.96 -5.44
N ALA A 34 11.25 -4.77 -5.53
CA ALA A 34 11.91 -4.57 -6.82
C ALA A 34 11.79 -5.81 -7.72
N GLU A 35 11.97 -6.99 -7.16
CA GLU A 35 11.83 -8.25 -7.90
C GLU A 35 10.40 -8.44 -8.41
N LEU A 36 9.40 -8.22 -7.57
CA LEU A 36 8.00 -8.36 -7.94
C LEU A 36 7.61 -7.34 -9.02
N ARG A 37 8.04 -6.10 -8.87
CA ARG A 37 7.78 -5.04 -9.85
C ARG A 37 8.45 -5.35 -11.20
N ALA A 38 9.67 -5.88 -11.17
CA ALA A 38 10.41 -6.22 -12.39
C ALA A 38 9.70 -7.29 -13.22
N VAL A 39 9.23 -8.36 -12.57
CA VAL A 39 8.50 -9.44 -13.30
C VAL A 39 7.10 -9.01 -13.70
N SER A 40 6.60 -7.94 -13.13
CA SER A 40 5.25 -7.43 -13.39
C SER A 40 5.24 -6.20 -14.33
N ARG A 41 6.39 -5.78 -14.84
CA ARG A 41 6.52 -4.53 -15.60
C ARG A 41 5.54 -4.43 -16.75
N ASP A 42 5.50 -5.42 -17.63
CA ASP A 42 4.62 -5.40 -18.80
C ASP A 42 3.15 -5.48 -18.40
N PHE A 43 2.86 -6.19 -17.33
CA PHE A 43 1.52 -6.31 -16.77
C PHE A 43 1.01 -4.98 -16.22
N LEU A 44 1.89 -4.20 -15.57
CA LEU A 44 1.53 -2.94 -14.92
C LEU A 44 1.61 -1.73 -15.85
N ALA A 45 2.47 -1.77 -16.87
CA ALA A 45 2.76 -0.64 -17.75
C ALA A 45 1.52 0.05 -18.34
N PRO A 46 0.47 -0.67 -18.78
CA PRO A 46 -0.73 -0.01 -19.33
C PRO A 46 -1.50 0.86 -18.34
N TRP A 47 -1.29 0.64 -17.05
CA TRP A 47 -2.08 1.26 -15.97
C TRP A 47 -1.29 2.26 -15.14
N GLU A 48 0.00 2.43 -15.43
CA GLU A 48 0.90 3.28 -14.65
C GLU A 48 1.62 4.29 -15.54
N PRO A 49 2.05 5.43 -14.97
CA PRO A 49 2.94 6.33 -15.69
C PRO A 49 4.23 5.60 -16.10
N LEU A 50 4.89 6.13 -17.13
CA LEU A 50 6.16 5.58 -17.59
C LEU A 50 7.17 5.54 -16.44
N TRP A 51 7.80 4.37 -16.26
CA TRP A 51 8.81 4.21 -15.23
C TRP A 51 10.11 4.86 -15.67
N PRO A 52 10.75 5.68 -14.79
CA PRO A 52 12.11 6.15 -15.06
C PRO A 52 13.09 4.97 -15.06
N ASP A 53 14.26 5.16 -15.66
CA ASP A 53 15.27 4.09 -15.78
C ASP A 53 15.72 3.56 -14.42
N ASP A 54 15.73 4.42 -13.39
CA ASP A 54 16.16 4.06 -12.04
C ASP A 54 15.02 3.62 -11.12
N ALA A 55 13.83 3.35 -11.67
CA ALA A 55 12.60 3.13 -10.88
C ALA A 55 12.72 2.08 -9.78
N LEU A 56 13.50 1.03 -10.01
CA LEU A 56 13.60 -0.11 -9.08
C LEU A 56 14.88 -0.09 -8.23
N THR A 57 15.67 0.97 -8.31
CA THR A 57 16.90 1.07 -7.52
C THR A 57 16.58 1.28 -6.04
N ARG A 58 17.52 0.90 -5.19
CA ARG A 58 17.42 1.14 -3.75
C ARG A 58 17.28 2.63 -3.44
N SER A 59 18.01 3.47 -4.17
CA SER A 59 17.97 4.93 -4.00
C SER A 59 16.56 5.49 -4.30
N ALA A 60 15.97 5.07 -5.42
CA ALA A 60 14.61 5.47 -5.76
C ALA A 60 13.60 4.97 -4.74
N TYR A 61 13.77 3.75 -4.24
CA TYR A 61 12.92 3.19 -3.20
C TYR A 61 13.00 4.01 -1.90
N ARG A 62 14.19 4.43 -1.51
CA ARG A 62 14.37 5.28 -0.30
C ARG A 62 13.65 6.61 -0.43
N ARG A 63 13.70 7.24 -1.62
CA ARG A 63 12.96 8.47 -1.87
C ARG A 63 11.47 8.26 -1.75
N ARG A 64 10.98 7.13 -2.25
CA ARG A 64 9.57 6.75 -2.14
C ARG A 64 9.16 6.55 -0.69
N LEU A 65 9.97 5.86 0.12
CA LEU A 65 9.70 5.67 1.54
C LEU A 65 9.64 7.01 2.30
N ALA A 66 10.56 7.91 2.00
CA ALA A 66 10.57 9.23 2.63
C ALA A 66 9.30 10.01 2.32
N ALA A 67 8.83 9.95 1.06
CA ALA A 67 7.58 10.60 0.64
C ALA A 67 6.37 9.98 1.36
N TYR A 68 6.33 8.66 1.48
CA TYR A 68 5.24 7.97 2.19
C TYR A 68 5.21 8.34 3.67
N SER A 69 6.36 8.42 4.32
CA SER A 69 6.46 8.80 5.73
C SER A 69 5.99 10.23 5.96
N GLU A 70 6.37 11.13 5.06
CA GLU A 70 5.95 12.53 5.13
C GLU A 70 4.45 12.68 4.94
N ASP A 71 3.88 12.00 3.95
CA ASP A 71 2.44 12.01 3.70
C ASP A 71 1.66 11.47 4.90
N TRP A 72 2.14 10.39 5.49
CA TRP A 72 1.53 9.80 6.68
C TRP A 72 1.55 10.78 7.85
N ALA A 73 2.70 11.41 8.10
CA ALA A 73 2.85 12.38 9.20
C ALA A 73 1.94 13.60 9.03
N ARG A 74 1.64 13.98 7.78
CA ARG A 74 0.80 15.13 7.45
C ARG A 74 -0.66 14.79 7.22
N ASP A 75 -1.07 13.56 7.38
CA ASP A 75 -2.43 13.09 7.08
C ASP A 75 -2.82 13.34 5.61
N HIS A 76 -1.84 13.24 4.70
CA HIS A 76 -2.07 13.45 3.26
C HIS A 76 -2.25 12.14 2.50
N GLY A 77 -1.64 11.06 2.97
CA GLY A 77 -1.73 9.77 2.33
C GLY A 77 -1.17 8.66 3.21
N TYR A 78 -1.62 7.45 2.93
CA TYR A 78 -1.27 6.26 3.72
C TYR A 78 -0.94 5.12 2.77
N ALA A 79 0.35 4.79 2.66
CA ALA A 79 0.81 3.71 1.79
C ALA A 79 0.94 2.41 2.56
N PHE A 80 0.41 1.34 1.97
CA PHE A 80 0.51 -0.01 2.52
C PHE A 80 1.04 -0.94 1.45
N PHE A 81 1.90 -1.87 1.84
CA PHE A 81 2.16 -3.07 1.05
C PHE A 81 1.18 -4.16 1.47
N ILE A 82 0.88 -5.03 0.52
CA ILE A 82 -0.06 -6.15 0.69
C ILE A 82 0.75 -7.43 0.76
N PHE A 83 0.59 -8.19 1.84
CA PHE A 83 1.30 -9.45 2.06
C PHE A 83 0.31 -10.59 2.19
N ARG A 84 0.66 -11.74 1.63
CA ARG A 84 -0.11 -12.97 1.81
C ARG A 84 0.23 -13.59 3.15
N ARG A 85 -0.78 -13.88 3.95
CA ARG A 85 -0.58 -14.40 5.32
C ARG A 85 0.07 -15.77 5.36
N GLN A 86 -0.21 -16.60 4.35
CA GLN A 86 0.27 -17.97 4.27
C GLN A 86 1.80 -18.06 4.34
N ASP A 87 2.51 -17.13 3.71
CA ASP A 87 3.97 -17.20 3.54
C ASP A 87 4.65 -15.83 3.63
N ASP A 88 3.94 -14.80 4.04
CA ASP A 88 4.43 -13.42 4.12
C ASP A 88 4.96 -12.87 2.79
N ALA A 89 4.51 -13.44 1.67
CA ALA A 89 4.93 -12.96 0.34
C ALA A 89 4.30 -11.59 0.04
N LEU A 90 5.10 -10.67 -0.45
CA LEU A 90 4.61 -9.39 -0.97
C LEU A 90 3.85 -9.64 -2.27
N VAL A 91 2.59 -9.23 -2.32
CA VAL A 91 1.73 -9.47 -3.50
C VAL A 91 1.35 -8.18 -4.22
N GLY A 92 1.45 -7.03 -3.58
CA GLY A 92 1.09 -5.76 -4.20
C GLY A 92 1.16 -4.60 -3.23
N GLY A 93 0.51 -3.51 -3.60
CA GLY A 93 0.44 -2.31 -2.76
C GLY A 93 -0.88 -1.57 -2.94
N ILE A 94 -1.27 -0.85 -1.91
CA ILE A 94 -2.43 0.03 -1.92
C ILE A 94 -2.08 1.32 -1.19
N THR A 95 -2.45 2.45 -1.77
CA THR A 95 -2.18 3.76 -1.19
C THR A 95 -3.48 4.55 -1.12
N LEU A 96 -3.79 5.03 0.08
CA LEU A 96 -4.84 6.03 0.27
C LEU A 96 -4.16 7.37 0.04
N ALA A 97 -4.56 8.08 -0.99
CA ALA A 97 -3.91 9.31 -1.42
C ALA A 97 -4.91 10.47 -1.45
N ASN A 98 -4.38 11.68 -1.56
CA ASN A 98 -5.21 12.88 -1.66
C ASN A 98 -6.24 12.98 -0.54
N VAL A 99 -5.81 12.68 0.68
CA VAL A 99 -6.68 12.79 1.85
C VAL A 99 -7.08 14.26 2.02
N ARG A 100 -8.38 14.50 2.06
CA ARG A 100 -8.96 15.83 2.24
C ARG A 100 -9.88 15.82 3.44
N ARG A 101 -9.54 16.65 4.41
CA ARG A 101 -10.36 16.88 5.60
C ARG A 101 -11.36 18.04 5.34
N GLY A 102 -11.86 18.64 6.36
CA GLY A 102 -12.90 19.66 6.25
C GLY A 102 -14.23 19.06 5.85
N VAL A 103 -14.95 19.73 4.96
CA VAL A 103 -16.29 19.28 4.56
C VAL A 103 -16.24 17.99 3.72
N ALA A 104 -15.23 17.85 2.90
CA ALA A 104 -15.16 16.72 1.96
C ALA A 104 -14.94 15.36 2.62
N GLN A 105 -14.00 15.26 3.57
CA GLN A 105 -13.63 14.01 4.26
C GLN A 105 -13.46 12.84 3.27
N THR A 106 -12.59 13.01 2.29
CA THR A 106 -12.40 12.06 1.18
C THR A 106 -10.95 11.65 1.00
N CYS A 107 -10.72 10.52 0.34
CA CYS A 107 -9.44 10.14 -0.23
C CYS A 107 -9.66 9.35 -1.52
N SER A 108 -8.58 9.05 -2.21
CA SER A 108 -8.60 8.17 -3.38
C SER A 108 -7.66 6.98 -3.15
N PHE A 109 -7.89 5.89 -3.86
CA PHE A 109 -7.01 4.72 -3.81
C PHE A 109 -6.18 4.63 -5.09
N GLY A 110 -4.85 4.43 -4.90
CA GLY A 110 -4.02 3.85 -5.93
C GLY A 110 -3.65 2.44 -5.51
N TYR A 111 -3.58 1.50 -6.46
CA TYR A 111 -3.25 0.12 -6.11
C TYR A 111 -2.57 -0.59 -7.28
N TRP A 112 -1.80 -1.61 -6.94
CA TRP A 112 -1.19 -2.51 -7.91
C TRP A 112 -1.10 -3.90 -7.31
N ILE A 113 -1.14 -4.91 -8.17
CA ILE A 113 -0.93 -6.31 -7.79
C ILE A 113 0.17 -6.88 -8.68
N GLY A 114 1.08 -7.66 -8.12
CA GLY A 114 2.09 -8.35 -8.89
C GLY A 114 1.48 -9.40 -9.80
N ARG A 115 2.01 -9.53 -11.02
CA ARG A 115 1.49 -10.46 -12.02
C ARG A 115 1.27 -11.89 -11.49
N PRO A 116 2.22 -12.51 -10.74
CA PRO A 116 2.01 -13.87 -10.24
C PRO A 116 0.81 -14.03 -9.33
N TYR A 117 0.32 -12.95 -8.75
CA TYR A 117 -0.76 -12.95 -7.75
C TYR A 117 -2.07 -12.40 -8.29
N SER A 118 -2.11 -12.05 -9.57
CA SER A 118 -3.34 -11.54 -10.20
C SER A 118 -4.41 -12.62 -10.29
N ARG A 119 -5.68 -12.19 -10.38
CA ARG A 119 -6.84 -13.06 -10.55
C ARG A 119 -7.11 -14.03 -9.38
N ASN A 120 -6.62 -13.69 -8.18
CA ASN A 120 -6.86 -14.48 -6.97
C ASN A 120 -7.81 -13.79 -5.98
N GLY A 121 -8.40 -12.67 -6.38
CA GLY A 121 -9.28 -11.89 -5.50
C GLY A 121 -8.54 -11.10 -4.43
N PHE A 122 -7.21 -11.07 -4.46
CA PHE A 122 -6.41 -10.37 -3.46
C PHE A 122 -6.65 -8.86 -3.47
N MET A 123 -6.76 -8.26 -4.66
CA MET A 123 -6.99 -6.82 -4.73
C MET A 123 -8.37 -6.45 -4.20
N THR A 124 -9.40 -7.25 -4.48
CA THR A 124 -10.74 -7.03 -3.92
C THR A 124 -10.71 -7.07 -2.39
N GLU A 125 -10.03 -8.06 -1.83
CA GLU A 125 -9.86 -8.18 -0.37
C GLU A 125 -9.10 -6.99 0.21
N ALA A 126 -8.01 -6.57 -0.44
CA ALA A 126 -7.18 -5.45 0.00
C ALA A 126 -7.95 -4.12 -0.08
N VAL A 127 -8.70 -3.89 -1.14
CA VAL A 127 -9.53 -2.67 -1.29
C VAL A 127 -10.58 -2.62 -0.20
N HIS A 128 -11.22 -3.75 0.11
CA HIS A 128 -12.18 -3.83 1.20
C HIS A 128 -11.54 -3.43 2.53
N GLY A 129 -10.33 -3.93 2.82
CA GLY A 129 -9.57 -3.56 4.01
C GLY A 129 -9.20 -2.08 4.04
N GLY A 130 -8.78 -1.54 2.90
CA GLY A 130 -8.48 -0.11 2.77
C GLY A 130 -9.70 0.78 2.99
N CYS A 131 -10.86 0.37 2.47
CA CYS A 131 -12.12 1.09 2.71
C CYS A 131 -12.49 1.10 4.19
N THR A 132 -12.39 -0.04 4.86
CA THR A 132 -12.67 -0.12 6.30
C THR A 132 -11.72 0.80 7.07
N PHE A 133 -10.44 0.80 6.73
CA PHE A 133 -9.47 1.71 7.34
C PHE A 133 -9.89 3.17 7.14
N ALA A 134 -10.26 3.55 5.90
CA ALA A 134 -10.64 4.91 5.58
C ALA A 134 -11.89 5.35 6.36
N PHE A 135 -12.91 4.52 6.41
CA PHE A 135 -14.18 4.89 7.04
C PHE A 135 -14.13 4.79 8.57
N ASP A 136 -13.52 3.74 9.11
CA ASP A 136 -13.56 3.46 10.55
C ASP A 136 -12.43 4.15 11.31
N GLU A 137 -11.21 4.15 10.78
CA GLU A 137 -10.04 4.69 11.49
C GLU A 137 -9.76 6.14 11.11
N MET A 138 -9.96 6.51 9.87
CA MET A 138 -9.72 7.88 9.40
C MET A 138 -11.00 8.73 9.43
N ASN A 139 -12.14 8.13 9.66
CA ASN A 139 -13.46 8.80 9.68
C ASN A 139 -13.76 9.55 8.37
N LEU A 140 -13.34 8.97 7.25
CA LEU A 140 -13.66 9.55 5.95
C LEU A 140 -15.08 9.20 5.53
N HIS A 141 -15.68 10.06 4.73
CA HIS A 141 -17.04 9.87 4.23
C HIS A 141 -17.09 9.26 2.85
N ARG A 142 -15.97 9.36 2.11
CA ARG A 142 -15.93 8.94 0.71
C ARG A 142 -14.53 8.55 0.27
N VAL A 143 -14.48 7.55 -0.59
CA VAL A 143 -13.25 7.06 -1.20
C VAL A 143 -13.40 7.04 -2.72
#